data_f16f6776c4fe59dc54c46d356e7810be
#
_entry.id   f16f6776c4fe59dc54c46d356e7810be
#
_cell.length_a   1.000
_cell.length_b   1.000
_cell.length_c   1.000
_cell.angle_alpha   90.00
_cell.angle_beta   90.00
_cell.angle_gamma   90.00
#
_symmetry.space_group_name_H-M   'P 1'
#
loop_
_entity.id
_entity.type
_entity.pdbx_description
1 polymer ?
#
loop_
_entity_poly.entity_id
_entity_poly.type
_entity_poly.pdbx_seq_one_letter_code
_entity_poly.pdbx_strand_id
1 'polypeptide(L)'
;FWLIDRHFERLAASATYFSFKFDEAAARTALEREAATAGRDQPRLRVRLLLAEDGRVTVTSTPIAAGGPNATMRYVLSPTRLDSSDTFLFHKTTRRELYDQELKHYADTAGADEVIYLNERGELAEGSRTNIFVDRGDGVLVTPPLPVGLLPGVLRAELLASGRAVEGVLTLGDVETAKSVYLGNSVRGLVRAVRLA
;
A
#
# COMPACT_ATOMS: atom_id res chain seq x y z
N PHE A 1 -4.22 15.53 7.63
CA PHE A 1 -3.80 14.42 6.74
C PHE A 1 -2.48 13.83 7.25
N TRP A 2 -2.47 12.51 7.49
CA TRP A 2 -1.27 11.83 7.99
C TRP A 2 -0.24 11.63 6.86
N LEU A 3 1.03 11.98 7.13
CA LEU A 3 2.18 11.88 6.20
C LEU A 3 1.91 12.51 4.83
N ILE A 4 1.22 13.64 4.80
CA ILE A 4 0.75 14.28 3.56
C ILE A 4 1.91 14.59 2.60
N ASP A 5 3.04 15.08 3.12
CA ASP A 5 4.18 15.48 2.30
C ASP A 5 4.80 14.27 1.58
N ARG A 6 4.91 13.11 2.23
CA ARG A 6 5.36 11.86 1.56
C ARG A 6 4.39 11.39 0.46
N HIS A 7 3.09 11.64 0.63
CA HIS A 7 2.12 11.36 -0.43
C HIS A 7 2.33 12.26 -1.63
N PHE A 8 2.60 13.55 -1.41
CA PHE A 8 2.88 14.50 -2.48
C PHE A 8 4.23 14.26 -3.16
N GLU A 9 5.28 13.95 -2.41
CA GLU A 9 6.59 13.54 -2.97
C GLU A 9 6.43 12.37 -3.94
N ARG A 10 5.72 11.31 -3.54
CA ARG A 10 5.47 10.16 -4.41
C ARG A 10 4.61 10.51 -5.63
N LEU A 11 3.58 11.35 -5.45
CA LEU A 11 2.73 11.82 -6.55
C LEU A 11 3.52 12.65 -7.55
N ALA A 12 4.34 13.59 -7.08
CA ALA A 12 5.21 14.43 -7.90
C ALA A 12 6.21 13.60 -8.69
N ALA A 13 6.85 12.61 -8.04
CA ALA A 13 7.76 11.69 -8.73
C ALA A 13 7.06 10.90 -9.85
N SER A 14 5.83 10.41 -9.60
CA SER A 14 5.04 9.72 -10.61
C SER A 14 4.58 10.65 -11.73
N ALA A 15 4.14 11.88 -11.40
CA ALA A 15 3.74 12.88 -12.38
C ALA A 15 4.90 13.25 -13.31
N THR A 16 6.10 13.45 -12.75
CA THR A 16 7.33 13.69 -13.53
C THR A 16 7.65 12.52 -14.46
N TYR A 17 7.60 11.29 -13.93
CA TYR A 17 7.91 10.09 -14.71
C TYR A 17 6.98 9.92 -15.92
N PHE A 18 5.67 10.13 -15.72
CA PHE A 18 4.66 9.99 -16.77
C PHE A 18 4.41 11.28 -17.57
N SER A 19 5.16 12.35 -17.30
CA SER A 19 4.98 13.66 -17.93
C SER A 19 3.59 14.28 -17.73
N PHE A 20 2.96 13.99 -16.59
CA PHE A 20 1.68 14.60 -16.20
C PHE A 20 1.91 16.03 -15.71
N LYS A 21 0.99 16.92 -16.02
CA LYS A 21 0.98 18.25 -15.40
C LYS A 21 0.63 18.13 -13.93
N PHE A 22 1.43 18.76 -13.07
CA PHE A 22 1.18 18.70 -11.63
C PHE A 22 1.39 20.06 -10.97
N ASP A 23 0.34 20.56 -10.33
CA ASP A 23 0.35 21.74 -9.46
C ASP A 23 0.03 21.28 -8.03
N GLU A 24 1.06 21.20 -7.20
CA GLU A 24 0.92 20.75 -5.81
C GLU A 24 0.04 21.69 -4.99
N ALA A 25 0.13 23.00 -5.20
CA ALA A 25 -0.66 23.99 -4.46
C ALA A 25 -2.16 23.83 -4.77
N ALA A 26 -2.50 23.65 -6.05
CA ALA A 26 -3.87 23.36 -6.46
C ALA A 26 -4.39 22.04 -5.88
N ALA A 27 -3.55 21.01 -5.85
CA ALA A 27 -3.90 19.70 -5.30
C ALA A 27 -4.12 19.76 -3.77
N ARG A 28 -3.29 20.50 -3.03
CA ARG A 28 -3.46 20.75 -1.58
C ARG A 28 -4.77 21.51 -1.32
N THR A 29 -5.05 22.54 -2.08
CA THR A 29 -6.32 23.29 -1.99
C THR A 29 -7.54 22.39 -2.24
N ALA A 30 -7.47 21.47 -3.20
CA ALA A 30 -8.55 20.52 -3.45
C ALA A 30 -8.77 19.56 -2.27
N LEU A 31 -7.70 19.08 -1.63
CA LEU A 31 -7.78 18.25 -0.41
C LEU A 31 -8.41 19.03 0.77
N GLU A 32 -8.04 20.27 0.97
CA GLU A 32 -8.60 21.11 2.04
C GLU A 32 -10.11 21.35 1.85
N ARG A 33 -10.54 21.59 0.61
CA ARG A 33 -11.97 21.72 0.27
C ARG A 33 -12.74 20.45 0.58
N GLU A 34 -12.21 19.28 0.17
CA GLU A 34 -12.84 17.99 0.46
C GLU A 34 -12.93 17.74 1.97
N ALA A 35 -11.87 18.04 2.73
CA ALA A 35 -11.86 17.89 4.17
C ALA A 35 -12.89 18.82 4.86
N ALA A 36 -13.06 20.03 4.37
CA ALA A 36 -14.06 20.98 4.89
C ALA A 36 -15.49 20.47 4.63
N THR A 37 -15.73 19.84 3.47
CA THR A 37 -17.05 19.32 3.08
C THR A 37 -17.41 18.06 3.87
N ALA A 38 -16.44 17.21 4.17
CA ALA A 38 -16.66 15.94 4.87
C ALA A 38 -17.12 16.09 6.33
N GLY A 39 -16.97 17.30 6.91
CA GLY A 39 -17.38 17.59 8.31
C GLY A 39 -16.39 17.07 9.35
N ARG A 40 -16.46 17.65 10.56
CA ARG A 40 -15.55 17.31 11.66
C ARG A 40 -15.99 16.10 12.49
N ASP A 41 -17.22 15.63 12.30
CA ASP A 41 -17.83 14.58 13.11
C ASP A 41 -17.49 13.16 12.61
N GLN A 42 -16.72 13.05 11.52
CA GLN A 42 -16.29 11.74 10.99
C GLN A 42 -15.00 11.30 11.67
N PRO A 43 -14.95 10.15 12.33
CA PRO A 43 -13.80 9.74 13.13
C PRO A 43 -12.55 9.46 12.27
N ARG A 44 -12.70 8.88 11.08
CA ARG A 44 -11.62 8.63 10.13
C ARG A 44 -12.15 8.58 8.70
N LEU A 45 -11.43 9.24 7.78
CA LEU A 45 -11.74 9.21 6.37
C LEU A 45 -10.56 8.65 5.55
N ARG A 46 -10.88 7.82 4.59
CA ARG A 46 -9.97 7.53 3.49
C ARG A 46 -10.17 8.58 2.42
N VAL A 47 -9.14 9.38 2.18
CA VAL A 47 -9.13 10.36 1.11
C VAL A 47 -8.37 9.80 -0.09
N ARG A 48 -8.96 9.91 -1.27
CA ARG A 48 -8.37 9.51 -2.54
C ARG A 48 -8.23 10.74 -3.43
N LEU A 49 -6.99 11.02 -3.83
CA LEU A 49 -6.68 12.03 -4.83
C LEU A 49 -6.28 11.31 -6.13
N LEU A 50 -6.87 11.74 -7.23
CA LEU A 50 -6.52 11.32 -8.58
C LEU A 50 -5.99 12.52 -9.34
N LEU A 51 -4.85 12.35 -10.01
CA LEU A 51 -4.26 13.31 -10.93
C LEU A 51 -4.42 12.76 -12.36
N ALA A 52 -5.05 13.52 -13.22
CA ALA A 52 -5.13 13.24 -14.65
C ALA A 52 -3.91 13.84 -15.38
N GLU A 53 -3.63 13.37 -16.58
CA GLU A 53 -2.51 13.81 -17.42
C GLU A 53 -2.52 15.32 -17.68
N ASP A 54 -3.71 15.89 -17.89
CA ASP A 54 -3.92 17.32 -18.10
C ASP A 54 -3.71 18.19 -16.85
N GLY A 55 -3.45 17.58 -15.69
CA GLY A 55 -3.26 18.23 -14.40
C GLY A 55 -4.55 18.38 -13.58
N ARG A 56 -5.67 17.90 -14.08
CA ARG A 56 -6.94 17.93 -13.33
C ARG A 56 -6.87 17.00 -12.12
N VAL A 57 -7.20 17.55 -10.95
CA VAL A 57 -7.25 16.83 -9.68
C VAL A 57 -8.69 16.50 -9.31
N THR A 58 -8.94 15.27 -8.92
CA THR A 58 -10.21 14.83 -8.34
C THR A 58 -9.95 14.27 -6.95
N VAL A 59 -10.68 14.74 -5.95
CA VAL A 59 -10.58 14.26 -4.56
C VAL A 59 -11.92 13.69 -4.13
N THR A 60 -11.88 12.56 -3.47
CA THR A 60 -13.05 11.91 -2.85
C THR A 60 -12.69 11.41 -1.47
N SER A 61 -13.64 11.46 -0.56
CA SER A 61 -13.49 10.89 0.78
C SER A 61 -14.56 9.83 1.07
N THR A 62 -14.19 8.84 1.86
CA THR A 62 -15.10 7.79 2.32
C THR A 62 -14.80 7.47 3.79
N PRO A 63 -15.83 7.33 4.64
CA PRO A 63 -15.63 6.86 6.01
C PRO A 63 -14.95 5.48 6.02
N ILE A 64 -14.06 5.29 6.97
CA ILE A 64 -13.47 3.98 7.27
C ILE A 64 -13.76 3.59 8.70
N ALA A 65 -14.20 2.35 8.89
CA ALA A 65 -14.33 1.80 10.22
C ALA A 65 -12.96 1.77 10.91
N ALA A 66 -12.92 2.16 12.18
CA ALA A 66 -11.75 1.93 13.00
C ALA A 66 -11.50 0.42 13.07
N GLY A 67 -10.33 -0.03 12.68
CA GLY A 67 -9.91 -1.39 12.94
C GLY A 67 -9.87 -1.59 14.47
N GLY A 68 -10.43 -2.69 14.96
CA GLY A 68 -10.28 -3.04 16.37
C GLY A 68 -8.80 -3.24 16.72
N PRO A 69 -8.42 -3.14 18.03
CA PRO A 69 -7.04 -3.27 18.47
C PRO A 69 -6.40 -4.63 18.12
N ASN A 70 -7.21 -5.64 17.84
CA ASN A 70 -6.80 -7.00 17.46
C ASN A 70 -7.19 -7.36 16.02
N ALA A 71 -7.39 -6.36 15.15
CA ALA A 71 -7.72 -6.63 13.77
C ALA A 71 -6.61 -7.46 13.10
N THR A 72 -7.00 -8.53 12.44
CA THR A 72 -6.11 -9.41 11.68
C THR A 72 -6.58 -9.44 10.23
N MET A 73 -5.65 -9.32 9.28
CA MET A 73 -5.93 -9.49 7.85
C MET A 73 -5.64 -10.93 7.46
N ARG A 74 -6.60 -11.57 6.80
CA ARG A 74 -6.42 -12.90 6.22
C ARG A 74 -5.94 -12.74 4.78
N TYR A 75 -4.88 -13.43 4.42
CA TYR A 75 -4.36 -13.32 3.06
C TYR A 75 -4.15 -14.69 2.39
N VAL A 76 -4.18 -14.66 1.08
CA VAL A 76 -3.78 -15.77 0.20
C VAL A 76 -2.56 -15.36 -0.61
N LEU A 77 -1.86 -16.33 -1.16
CA LEU A 77 -0.80 -16.08 -2.14
C LEU A 77 -1.39 -16.13 -3.55
N SER A 78 -1.05 -15.13 -4.35
CA SER A 78 -1.39 -15.16 -5.78
C SER A 78 -0.63 -16.27 -6.51
N PRO A 79 -1.25 -16.99 -7.43
CA PRO A 79 -0.55 -17.84 -8.38
C PRO A 79 0.22 -17.02 -9.43
N THR A 80 -0.18 -15.77 -9.66
CA THR A 80 0.45 -14.86 -10.61
C THR A 80 1.77 -14.34 -10.05
N ARG A 81 2.81 -14.32 -10.88
CA ARG A 81 4.09 -13.69 -10.56
C ARG A 81 4.16 -12.30 -11.17
N LEU A 82 4.61 -11.34 -10.37
CA LEU A 82 4.90 -10.01 -10.86
C LEU A 82 6.23 -10.01 -11.62
N ASP A 83 6.31 -9.26 -12.70
CA ASP A 83 7.57 -8.93 -13.36
C ASP A 83 8.21 -7.75 -12.65
N SER A 84 9.29 -7.99 -11.91
CA SER A 84 9.97 -6.95 -11.13
C SER A 84 10.52 -5.79 -11.97
N SER A 85 10.58 -5.95 -13.29
CA SER A 85 10.95 -4.89 -14.24
C SER A 85 9.76 -4.02 -14.69
N ASP A 86 8.51 -4.41 -14.37
CA ASP A 86 7.33 -3.59 -14.72
C ASP A 86 7.36 -2.28 -13.94
N THR A 87 7.60 -1.19 -14.66
CA THR A 87 7.67 0.16 -14.11
C THR A 87 6.40 0.57 -13.34
N PHE A 88 5.24 0.05 -13.73
CA PHE A 88 3.98 0.39 -13.06
C PHE A 88 3.92 -0.09 -11.60
N LEU A 89 4.74 -1.05 -11.19
CA LEU A 89 4.84 -1.49 -9.80
C LEU A 89 5.36 -0.37 -8.88
N PHE A 90 6.20 0.53 -9.42
CA PHE A 90 6.80 1.62 -8.65
C PHE A 90 5.91 2.87 -8.56
N HIS A 91 4.79 2.89 -9.28
CA HIS A 91 3.91 4.06 -9.37
C HIS A 91 2.49 3.74 -8.92
N LYS A 92 1.93 4.60 -8.08
CA LYS A 92 0.54 4.44 -7.63
C LYS A 92 -0.43 4.97 -8.68
N THR A 93 -0.82 4.10 -9.60
CA THR A 93 -1.70 4.42 -10.73
C THR A 93 -3.08 3.80 -10.58
N THR A 94 -3.94 4.04 -11.56
CA THR A 94 -5.25 3.37 -11.71
C THR A 94 -5.16 2.05 -12.49
N ARG A 95 -4.00 1.69 -13.05
CA ARG A 95 -3.75 0.39 -13.69
C ARG A 95 -3.62 -0.68 -12.61
N ARG A 96 -4.74 -1.29 -12.25
CA ARG A 96 -4.83 -2.20 -11.10
C ARG A 96 -5.68 -3.44 -11.37
N GLU A 97 -5.93 -3.73 -12.62
CA GLU A 97 -6.88 -4.77 -13.04
C GLU A 97 -6.55 -6.13 -12.40
N LEU A 98 -5.29 -6.55 -12.43
CA LEU A 98 -4.82 -7.79 -11.80
C LEU A 98 -5.13 -7.80 -10.30
N TYR A 99 -4.67 -6.78 -9.59
CA TYR A 99 -4.84 -6.67 -8.14
C TYR A 99 -6.32 -6.65 -7.72
N ASP A 100 -7.14 -5.89 -8.43
CA ASP A 100 -8.55 -5.72 -8.08
C ASP A 100 -9.37 -6.97 -8.43
N GLN A 101 -9.06 -7.66 -9.54
CA GLN A 101 -9.69 -8.91 -9.93
C GLN A 101 -9.36 -10.06 -8.98
N GLU A 102 -8.08 -10.28 -8.68
CA GLU A 102 -7.68 -11.36 -7.78
C GLU A 102 -8.16 -11.11 -6.35
N LEU A 103 -8.06 -9.87 -5.85
CA LEU A 103 -8.57 -9.56 -4.52
C LEU A 103 -10.08 -9.81 -4.43
N LYS A 104 -10.85 -9.41 -5.45
CA LYS A 104 -12.29 -9.70 -5.49
C LYS A 104 -12.53 -11.21 -5.52
N HIS A 105 -11.84 -11.94 -6.38
CA HIS A 105 -11.99 -13.39 -6.49
C HIS A 105 -11.75 -14.08 -5.15
N TYR A 106 -10.61 -13.80 -4.49
CA TYR A 106 -10.28 -14.47 -3.24
C TYR A 106 -11.07 -13.94 -2.02
N ALA A 107 -11.58 -12.72 -2.07
CA ALA A 107 -12.54 -12.25 -1.07
C ALA A 107 -13.84 -13.06 -1.16
N ASP A 108 -14.35 -13.29 -2.38
CA ASP A 108 -15.59 -14.01 -2.61
C ASP A 108 -15.47 -15.53 -2.36
N THR A 109 -14.34 -16.14 -2.69
CA THR A 109 -14.15 -17.62 -2.66
C THR A 109 -13.48 -18.13 -1.38
N ALA A 110 -12.61 -17.36 -0.76
CA ALA A 110 -11.83 -17.76 0.41
C ALA A 110 -12.01 -16.83 1.61
N GLY A 111 -12.74 -15.74 1.47
CA GLY A 111 -12.89 -14.73 2.51
C GLY A 111 -11.58 -14.00 2.83
N ALA A 112 -10.67 -13.87 1.85
CA ALA A 112 -9.41 -13.18 2.02
C ALA A 112 -9.61 -11.66 2.07
N ASP A 113 -8.83 -11.00 2.93
CA ASP A 113 -8.82 -9.55 3.06
C ASP A 113 -7.73 -8.91 2.17
N GLU A 114 -6.74 -9.74 1.75
CA GLU A 114 -5.60 -9.31 0.92
C GLU A 114 -5.04 -10.47 0.09
N VAL A 115 -4.40 -10.15 -1.03
CA VAL A 115 -3.65 -11.09 -1.88
C VAL A 115 -2.19 -10.66 -1.90
N ILE A 116 -1.27 -11.57 -1.60
CA ILE A 116 0.17 -11.32 -1.61
C ILE A 116 0.78 -11.89 -2.88
N TYR A 117 1.64 -11.10 -3.49
CA TYR A 117 2.32 -11.44 -4.74
C TYR A 117 3.80 -11.72 -4.50
N LEU A 118 4.31 -12.68 -5.27
CA LEU A 118 5.74 -12.89 -5.43
C LEU A 118 6.14 -12.43 -6.84
N ASN A 119 7.41 -12.08 -6.99
CA ASN A 119 7.95 -11.78 -8.31
C ASN A 119 8.39 -13.07 -9.06
N GLU A 120 8.93 -12.91 -10.26
CA GLU A 120 9.41 -13.97 -11.12
C GLU A 120 10.57 -14.79 -10.49
N ARG A 121 11.29 -14.23 -9.51
CA ARG A 121 12.36 -14.90 -8.76
C ARG A 121 11.88 -15.66 -7.53
N GLY A 122 10.56 -15.61 -7.25
CA GLY A 122 9.98 -16.23 -6.05
C GLY A 122 10.18 -15.42 -4.77
N GLU A 123 10.57 -14.15 -4.89
CA GLU A 123 10.70 -13.23 -3.77
C GLU A 123 9.34 -12.57 -3.47
N LEU A 124 9.03 -12.40 -2.18
CA LEU A 124 7.83 -11.69 -1.76
C LEU A 124 7.94 -10.22 -2.18
N ALA A 125 6.93 -9.72 -2.87
CA ALA A 125 6.87 -8.35 -3.34
C ALA A 125 5.93 -7.51 -2.44
N GLU A 126 4.64 -7.55 -2.71
CA GLU A 126 3.66 -6.73 -2.01
C GLU A 126 2.28 -7.39 -1.96
N GLY A 127 1.36 -6.78 -1.24
CA GLY A 127 -0.06 -7.09 -1.31
C GLY A 127 -0.78 -6.25 -2.37
N SER A 128 -2.00 -6.66 -2.74
CA SER A 128 -2.79 -5.90 -3.71
C SER A 128 -2.99 -4.43 -3.30
N ARG A 129 -2.95 -4.12 -2.00
CA ARG A 129 -3.11 -2.74 -1.47
C ARG A 129 -2.12 -2.39 -0.35
N THR A 130 -1.23 -3.30 0.02
CA THR A 130 -0.36 -3.19 1.18
C THR A 130 1.08 -3.54 0.84
N ASN A 131 2.04 -3.02 1.62
CA ASN A 131 3.37 -3.61 1.70
C ASN A 131 3.38 -4.69 2.78
N ILE A 132 4.30 -5.67 2.65
CA ILE A 132 4.50 -6.75 3.62
C ILE A 132 5.67 -6.45 4.55
N PHE A 133 5.52 -6.86 5.81
CA PHE A 133 6.55 -6.72 6.84
C PHE A 133 6.59 -8.01 7.67
N VAL A 134 7.80 -8.50 7.93
CA VAL A 134 8.05 -9.72 8.69
C VAL A 134 8.78 -9.38 9.98
N ASP A 135 8.24 -9.83 11.11
CA ASP A 135 8.92 -9.80 12.40
C ASP A 135 9.62 -11.15 12.64
N ARG A 136 10.95 -11.13 12.67
CA ARG A 136 11.78 -12.31 12.97
C ARG A 136 11.99 -12.52 14.48
N GLY A 137 11.48 -11.60 15.32
CA GLY A 137 11.55 -11.68 16.78
C GLY A 137 12.65 -10.82 17.41
N ASP A 138 13.38 -10.05 16.65
CA ASP A 138 14.42 -9.12 17.09
C ASP A 138 13.92 -7.69 17.36
N GLY A 139 12.63 -7.44 17.09
CA GLY A 139 11.98 -6.15 17.31
C GLY A 139 12.08 -5.17 16.14
N VAL A 140 12.78 -5.53 15.05
CA VAL A 140 12.85 -4.76 13.83
C VAL A 140 12.12 -5.51 12.71
N LEU A 141 11.25 -4.82 11.98
CA LEU A 141 10.53 -5.41 10.87
C LEU A 141 11.42 -5.50 9.62
N VAL A 142 11.29 -6.57 8.86
CA VAL A 142 11.92 -6.69 7.53
C VAL A 142 10.87 -6.50 6.45
N THR A 143 11.15 -5.68 5.45
CA THR A 143 10.27 -5.45 4.29
C THR A 143 11.07 -5.57 2.99
N PRO A 144 10.48 -6.09 1.89
CA PRO A 144 11.23 -6.27 0.65
C PRO A 144 11.78 -4.95 0.10
N PRO A 145 12.97 -4.95 -0.53
CA PRO A 145 13.54 -3.78 -1.18
C PRO A 145 12.84 -3.48 -2.50
N LEU A 146 12.91 -2.22 -2.96
CA LEU A 146 12.23 -1.80 -4.19
C LEU A 146 12.56 -2.65 -5.44
N PRO A 147 13.82 -3.10 -5.67
CA PRO A 147 14.14 -3.91 -6.85
C PRO A 147 13.40 -5.26 -6.95
N VAL A 148 12.69 -5.67 -5.92
CA VAL A 148 11.81 -6.85 -5.96
C VAL A 148 10.56 -6.59 -6.82
N GLY A 149 10.21 -5.33 -7.07
CA GLY A 149 9.02 -4.91 -7.82
C GLY A 149 7.84 -4.68 -6.90
N LEU A 150 7.80 -3.51 -6.26
CA LEU A 150 6.72 -3.14 -5.34
C LEU A 150 6.52 -1.62 -5.28
N LEU A 151 5.34 -1.21 -4.86
CA LEU A 151 5.05 0.20 -4.65
C LEU A 151 5.84 0.76 -3.46
N PRO A 152 6.56 1.91 -3.62
CA PRO A 152 7.15 2.64 -2.50
C PRO A 152 6.04 3.23 -1.61
N GLY A 153 5.51 2.40 -0.69
CA GLY A 153 4.41 2.78 0.18
C GLY A 153 4.81 3.86 1.18
N VAL A 154 3.91 4.81 1.45
CA VAL A 154 4.19 5.92 2.38
C VAL A 154 4.41 5.41 3.82
N LEU A 155 3.61 4.44 4.28
CA LEU A 155 3.85 3.80 5.58
C LEU A 155 5.20 3.07 5.58
N ARG A 156 5.55 2.36 4.50
CA ARG A 156 6.83 1.67 4.37
C ARG A 156 7.99 2.65 4.49
N ALA A 157 7.95 3.77 3.76
CA ALA A 157 8.97 4.80 3.82
C ALA A 157 9.12 5.38 5.24
N GLU A 158 8.02 5.59 5.96
CA GLU A 158 8.03 6.08 7.34
C GLU A 158 8.67 5.08 8.31
N LEU A 159 8.35 3.79 8.16
CA LEU A 159 8.93 2.74 9.01
C LEU A 159 10.43 2.57 8.78
N LEU A 160 10.88 2.65 7.54
CA LEU A 160 12.32 2.63 7.20
C LEU A 160 13.04 3.87 7.75
N ALA A 161 12.50 5.07 7.54
CA ALA A 161 13.09 6.31 8.01
C ALA A 161 13.19 6.39 9.54
N SER A 162 12.22 5.80 10.25
CA SER A 162 12.21 5.74 11.73
C SER A 162 13.02 4.57 12.32
N GLY A 163 13.69 3.75 11.50
CA GLY A 163 14.42 2.57 11.95
C GLY A 163 13.54 1.43 12.50
N ARG A 164 12.22 1.51 12.33
CA ARG A 164 11.28 0.46 12.75
C ARG A 164 11.22 -0.70 11.75
N ALA A 165 11.71 -0.48 10.55
CA ALA A 165 11.88 -1.51 9.54
C ALA A 165 13.23 -1.36 8.84
N VAL A 166 13.71 -2.46 8.26
CA VAL A 166 14.88 -2.52 7.38
C VAL A 166 14.49 -3.24 6.08
N GLU A 167 15.21 -2.95 5.01
CA GLU A 167 15.03 -3.70 3.77
C GLU A 167 15.75 -5.05 3.82
N GLY A 168 15.08 -6.07 3.30
CA GLY A 168 15.65 -7.40 3.12
C GLY A 168 14.80 -8.23 2.18
N VAL A 169 15.44 -9.02 1.32
CA VAL A 169 14.73 -9.95 0.46
C VAL A 169 14.01 -10.98 1.34
N LEU A 170 12.75 -11.20 1.04
CA LEU A 170 11.88 -12.13 1.75
C LEU A 170 11.37 -13.21 0.80
N THR A 171 11.31 -14.43 1.33
CA THR A 171 10.78 -15.62 0.65
C THR A 171 9.59 -16.19 1.41
N LEU A 172 8.92 -17.20 0.87
CA LEU A 172 7.87 -17.90 1.60
C LEU A 172 8.39 -18.55 2.89
N GLY A 173 9.63 -19.06 2.90
CA GLY A 173 10.25 -19.63 4.10
C GLY A 173 10.42 -18.61 5.23
N ASP A 174 10.67 -17.35 4.89
CA ASP A 174 10.73 -16.27 5.88
C ASP A 174 9.37 -16.01 6.54
N VAL A 175 8.28 -16.14 5.79
CA VAL A 175 6.92 -16.00 6.32
C VAL A 175 6.53 -17.18 7.21
N GLU A 176 6.93 -18.39 6.82
CA GLU A 176 6.63 -19.64 7.55
C GLU A 176 7.36 -19.69 8.90
N THR A 177 8.56 -19.13 8.97
CA THR A 177 9.38 -19.11 10.19
C THR A 177 9.24 -17.81 11.00
N ALA A 178 8.46 -16.84 10.50
CA ALA A 178 8.27 -15.55 11.15
C ALA A 178 7.57 -15.67 12.51
N LYS A 179 7.98 -14.86 13.47
CA LYS A 179 7.22 -14.64 14.70
C LYS A 179 5.85 -14.00 14.40
N SER A 180 5.82 -13.06 13.47
CA SER A 180 4.59 -12.42 13.00
C SER A 180 4.78 -11.82 11.61
N VAL A 181 3.70 -11.80 10.85
CA VAL A 181 3.60 -11.10 9.56
C VAL A 181 2.64 -9.94 9.71
N TYR A 182 2.97 -8.82 9.11
CA TYR A 182 2.11 -7.64 9.04
C TYR A 182 1.94 -7.18 7.61
N LEU A 183 0.75 -6.68 7.33
CA LEU A 183 0.42 -5.98 6.10
C LEU A 183 0.09 -4.54 6.43
N GLY A 184 0.54 -3.60 5.62
CA GLY A 184 0.36 -2.20 5.99
C GLY A 184 0.31 -1.22 4.83
N ASN A 185 -0.42 -0.15 5.06
CA ASN A 185 -0.47 1.04 4.20
C ASN A 185 -0.83 2.28 5.05
N SER A 186 -0.75 3.46 4.45
CA SER A 186 -1.03 4.73 5.14
C SER A 186 -2.47 4.91 5.62
N VAL A 187 -3.41 4.09 5.15
CA VAL A 187 -4.83 4.15 5.55
C VAL A 187 -5.09 3.33 6.80
N ARG A 188 -4.52 2.14 6.89
CA ARG A 188 -4.81 1.16 7.96
C ARG A 188 -3.71 1.09 9.02
N GLY A 189 -2.50 1.58 8.73
CA GLY A 189 -1.32 1.31 9.53
C GLY A 189 -0.83 -0.12 9.32
N LEU A 190 -0.04 -0.64 10.27
CA LEU A 190 0.35 -2.04 10.32
C LEU A 190 -0.78 -2.87 10.92
N VAL A 191 -1.16 -3.93 10.25
CA VAL A 191 -2.17 -4.91 10.69
C VAL A 191 -1.54 -6.29 10.67
N ARG A 192 -1.68 -7.05 11.75
CA ARG A 192 -1.21 -8.44 11.81
C ARG A 192 -1.89 -9.24 10.70
N ALA A 193 -1.15 -10.13 10.06
CA ALA A 193 -1.68 -10.93 8.96
C ALA A 193 -1.51 -12.43 9.22
N VAL A 194 -2.48 -13.21 8.74
CA VAL A 194 -2.45 -14.68 8.77
C VAL A 194 -2.75 -15.22 7.39
N ARG A 195 -2.00 -16.23 6.98
CA ARG A 195 -2.23 -16.91 5.71
C ARG A 195 -3.43 -17.83 5.84
N LEU A 196 -4.31 -17.78 4.86
CA LEU A 196 -5.33 -18.81 4.65
C LEU A 196 -4.70 -20.05 4.00
N ALA A 197 -5.20 -21.21 4.38
CA ALA A 197 -4.74 -22.50 3.85
C ALA A 197 -5.12 -22.69 2.39
#